data_9a99438c0b5d5708ebf321d9e30d64e0
#
_entry.id   9a99438c0b5d5708ebf321d9e30d64e0
#
_cell.length_a   1.000
_cell.length_b   1.000
_cell.length_c   1.000
_cell.angle_alpha   90.00
_cell.angle_beta   90.00
_cell.angle_gamma   90.00
#
_symmetry.space_group_name_H-M   'P 1'
#
loop_
_entity.id
_entity.type
_entity.pdbx_description
1 polymer ?
#
loop_
_entity_poly.entity_id
_entity_poly.type
_entity_poly.pdbx_seq_one_letter_code
_entity_poly.pdbx_strand_id
1 'polypeptide(L)'
;VRTSIAGIVIFLLGIGMTLFVIVNPLDIGIFETMRNIIIPSDGVTAEGPGQSGDKEVLYWYAPMDPTEIYDKPGLSKMGMKLLPKYAGEVEESSAAAIKIDPATIQNIGVITESIERGDLEVRIRTVGTLDYDEQKIFLVNTKYDGWIEKVSVNYVGEQVRKGEPLFDIYSPDLVSTQEEYLSALSYRDKMKASRFPEALARADDLLVASRERLQYWDITDEQIRELEEKGRTTKTLTVVSPVTGIVFEKMDKALEGMYAKAGMNLYKIADLSSLWVHVNVYEYQLPWIKKGQEARVEISYYPGEVFTGKVLFFYPYLDETTRSIRVCIGIPNPDGRLRPEM
;
A
#
# COMPACT_ATOMS: atom_id res chain seq x y z
N VAL A 1 -36.96 32.67 -7.45
CA VAL A 1 -35.69 33.43 -7.34
C VAL A 1 -35.30 33.64 -5.85
N ARG A 2 -36.25 33.78 -4.92
CA ARG A 2 -35.93 33.98 -3.47
C ARG A 2 -35.43 32.71 -2.75
N THR A 3 -35.78 31.54 -3.17
CA THR A 3 -35.35 30.25 -2.57
C THR A 3 -33.92 29.86 -2.92
N SER A 4 -33.41 30.29 -4.07
CA SER A 4 -32.01 29.99 -4.50
C SER A 4 -30.97 30.82 -3.73
N ILE A 5 -31.30 32.04 -3.32
CA ILE A 5 -30.38 32.92 -2.59
C ILE A 5 -30.15 32.41 -1.16
N ALA A 6 -31.22 31.91 -0.50
CA ALA A 6 -31.10 31.34 0.85
C ALA A 6 -30.22 30.07 0.88
N GLY A 7 -30.33 29.22 -0.14
CA GLY A 7 -29.48 28.02 -0.27
C GLY A 7 -28.00 28.34 -0.46
N ILE A 8 -27.69 29.37 -1.25
CA ILE A 8 -26.29 29.79 -1.48
C ILE A 8 -25.69 30.43 -0.22
N VAL A 9 -26.47 31.22 0.54
CA VAL A 9 -25.98 31.81 1.78
C VAL A 9 -25.71 30.77 2.87
N ILE A 10 -26.57 29.73 3.00
CA ILE A 10 -26.35 28.63 3.93
C ILE A 10 -25.14 27.80 3.52
N PHE A 11 -24.93 27.57 2.22
CA PHE A 11 -23.77 26.83 1.71
C PHE A 11 -22.45 27.60 1.91
N LEU A 12 -22.45 28.91 1.69
CA LEU A 12 -21.29 29.78 1.95
C LEU A 12 -20.97 29.91 3.43
N LEU A 13 -21.99 29.96 4.31
CA LEU A 13 -21.81 29.93 5.76
C LEU A 13 -21.24 28.57 6.23
N GLY A 14 -21.69 27.47 5.67
CA GLY A 14 -21.16 26.14 5.96
C GLY A 14 -19.69 26.00 5.56
N ILE A 15 -19.30 26.50 4.38
CA ILE A 15 -17.90 26.51 3.93
C ILE A 15 -17.03 27.43 4.78
N GLY A 16 -17.54 28.59 5.17
CA GLY A 16 -16.85 29.53 6.05
C GLY A 16 -16.57 28.93 7.43
N MET A 17 -17.52 28.18 7.97
CA MET A 17 -17.37 27.52 9.27
C MET A 17 -16.42 26.31 9.23
N THR A 18 -16.41 25.55 8.15
CA THR A 18 -15.44 24.46 7.94
C THR A 18 -14.02 24.99 7.68
N LEU A 19 -13.87 26.08 6.95
CA LEU A 19 -12.56 26.72 6.74
C LEU A 19 -12.04 27.36 8.04
N PHE A 20 -12.91 27.91 8.89
CA PHE A 20 -12.54 28.43 10.20
C PHE A 20 -12.02 27.34 11.13
N VAL A 21 -12.59 26.14 11.10
CA VAL A 21 -12.12 25.00 11.90
C VAL A 21 -10.79 24.44 11.37
N ILE A 22 -10.54 24.52 10.06
CA ILE A 22 -9.30 23.98 9.44
C ILE A 22 -8.13 24.98 9.50
N VAL A 23 -8.41 26.30 9.38
CA VAL A 23 -7.35 27.31 9.20
C VAL A 23 -7.06 28.10 10.49
N ASN A 24 -7.96 28.08 11.45
CA ASN A 24 -7.75 28.75 12.73
C ASN A 24 -7.95 27.75 13.87
N PRO A 25 -6.90 27.00 14.26
CA PRO A 25 -6.92 26.36 15.57
C PRO A 25 -6.95 27.53 16.57
N LEU A 26 -8.12 27.75 17.16
CA LEU A 26 -8.25 28.58 18.35
C LEU A 26 -7.26 27.98 19.34
N ASP A 27 -6.15 28.67 19.52
CA ASP A 27 -5.15 28.42 20.55
C ASP A 27 -5.79 28.79 21.91
N ILE A 28 -6.83 28.07 22.24
CA ILE A 28 -7.48 28.15 23.52
C ILE A 28 -6.61 27.26 24.43
N GLY A 29 -5.82 27.89 25.28
CA GLY A 29 -4.91 27.25 26.24
C GLY A 29 -5.55 26.27 27.26
N ILE A 30 -6.65 25.62 26.88
CA ILE A 30 -7.34 24.58 27.64
C ILE A 30 -6.48 23.33 27.78
N PHE A 31 -5.65 23.03 26.79
CA PHE A 31 -4.77 21.84 26.82
C PHE A 31 -3.55 22.06 27.76
N GLU A 32 -3.03 23.26 27.88
CA GLU A 32 -1.96 23.54 28.86
C GLU A 32 -2.49 23.53 30.30
N THR A 33 -3.71 23.97 30.50
CA THR A 33 -4.34 23.95 31.85
C THR A 33 -4.64 22.51 32.29
N MET A 34 -5.03 21.63 31.38
CA MET A 34 -5.25 20.20 31.70
C MET A 34 -3.93 19.42 31.92
N ARG A 35 -2.85 19.80 31.24
CA ARG A 35 -1.54 19.13 31.44
C ARG A 35 -0.96 19.39 32.82
N ASN A 36 -1.21 20.59 33.37
CA ASN A 36 -0.74 20.97 34.70
C ASN A 36 -1.57 20.38 35.85
N ILE A 37 -2.77 19.85 35.57
CA ILE A 37 -3.62 19.20 36.57
C ILE A 37 -3.26 17.70 36.74
N ILE A 38 -2.65 17.06 35.72
CA ILE A 38 -2.45 15.60 35.71
C ILE A 38 -1.03 15.18 36.08
N ILE A 39 -0.04 16.07 36.02
CA ILE A 39 1.36 15.72 36.38
C ILE A 39 1.96 16.87 37.18
N PRO A 40 2.00 16.82 38.51
CA PRO A 40 2.86 17.71 39.29
C PRO A 40 4.32 17.26 39.09
N SER A 41 5.12 18.09 38.45
CA SER A 41 6.58 17.92 38.38
C SER A 41 7.20 18.49 39.62
N ASP A 42 7.29 17.72 40.68
CA ASP A 42 8.10 18.07 41.82
C ASP A 42 9.57 17.74 41.54
N GLY A 43 10.30 18.79 41.19
CA GLY A 43 11.76 18.78 41.23
C GLY A 43 12.23 18.81 42.67
N VAL A 44 12.81 17.72 43.11
CA VAL A 44 13.50 17.65 44.43
C VAL A 44 14.82 18.42 44.30
N THR A 45 14.84 19.65 44.84
CA THR A 45 16.10 20.32 45.21
C THR A 45 16.31 20.11 46.70
N ALA A 46 17.42 19.45 47.00
CA ALA A 46 17.90 19.31 48.37
C ALA A 46 18.42 20.67 48.87
N GLU A 47 17.75 21.25 49.85
CA GLU A 47 18.30 22.33 50.66
C GLU A 47 18.42 21.91 52.13
N GLY A 48 19.57 22.24 52.70
CA GLY A 48 19.99 21.89 54.02
C GLY A 48 19.27 22.62 55.15
N PRO A 49 19.63 22.36 56.45
CA PRO A 49 18.82 22.70 57.59
C PRO A 49 19.00 24.16 58.04
N GLY A 50 17.91 24.88 58.14
CA GLY A 50 17.88 26.19 58.82
C GLY A 50 16.69 27.04 58.53
N GLN A 51 15.66 26.95 59.37
CA GLN A 51 15.07 28.10 60.08
C GLN A 51 13.74 27.68 60.73
N SER A 52 13.75 27.82 62.10
CA SER A 52 12.56 27.70 62.94
C SER A 52 11.59 28.84 62.62
N GLY A 53 10.56 28.58 61.79
CA GLY A 53 9.35 29.40 61.71
C GLY A 53 8.32 28.83 62.67
N ASP A 54 7.62 29.72 63.40
CA ASP A 54 6.52 29.38 64.34
C ASP A 54 5.54 28.43 63.71
N LYS A 55 5.65 27.15 63.99
CA LYS A 55 4.64 26.16 63.63
C LYS A 55 3.49 26.27 64.63
N GLU A 56 2.31 26.61 64.21
CA GLU A 56 1.11 26.71 65.05
C GLU A 56 0.79 25.30 65.61
N VAL A 57 0.75 25.20 66.94
CA VAL A 57 0.44 23.96 67.66
C VAL A 57 -1.06 23.81 67.67
N LEU A 58 -1.62 22.74 67.03
CA LEU A 58 -3.04 22.46 66.97
C LEU A 58 -3.59 21.94 68.30
N TYR A 59 -2.90 21.05 68.94
CA TYR A 59 -3.28 20.50 70.27
C TYR A 59 -2.11 19.73 70.90
N TRP A 60 -2.27 19.39 72.17
CA TRP A 60 -1.34 18.60 72.93
C TRP A 60 -1.94 17.22 73.26
N TYR A 61 -1.19 16.13 73.14
CA TYR A 61 -1.72 14.80 73.36
C TYR A 61 -0.79 13.95 74.29
N ALA A 62 -1.36 12.96 74.94
CA ALA A 62 -0.58 12.08 75.83
C ALA A 62 0.12 10.96 74.99
N PRO A 63 1.42 10.65 75.19
CA PRO A 63 2.16 9.64 74.38
C PRO A 63 1.60 8.23 74.45
N MET A 64 0.93 7.86 75.51
CA MET A 64 0.36 6.51 75.74
C MET A 64 -1.11 6.41 75.32
N ASP A 65 -1.85 7.51 75.23
CA ASP A 65 -3.22 7.57 74.78
C ASP A 65 -3.45 8.78 73.87
N PRO A 66 -3.34 8.60 72.56
CA PRO A 66 -3.48 9.69 71.63
C PRO A 66 -4.89 10.28 71.57
N THR A 67 -5.87 9.67 72.17
CA THR A 67 -7.22 10.16 72.24
C THR A 67 -7.41 11.25 73.33
N GLU A 68 -6.49 11.37 74.32
CA GLU A 68 -6.49 12.45 75.31
C GLU A 68 -5.85 13.72 74.70
N ILE A 69 -6.71 14.67 74.33
CA ILE A 69 -6.34 15.93 73.69
C ILE A 69 -6.48 17.10 74.70
N TYR A 70 -5.49 18.02 74.69
CA TYR A 70 -5.48 19.18 75.56
C TYR A 70 -5.10 20.44 74.76
N ASP A 71 -5.72 21.57 75.13
CA ASP A 71 -5.48 22.85 74.46
C ASP A 71 -4.21 23.59 74.96
N LYS A 72 -3.57 23.09 76.03
CA LYS A 72 -2.44 23.74 76.66
C LYS A 72 -1.34 22.74 77.04
N PRO A 73 -0.07 23.16 77.02
CA PRO A 73 1.02 22.33 77.51
C PRO A 73 0.88 22.02 79.03
N GLY A 74 1.06 20.73 79.36
CA GLY A 74 0.90 20.28 80.76
C GLY A 74 1.28 18.83 80.97
N LEU A 75 0.78 18.25 82.04
CA LEU A 75 0.90 16.83 82.35
C LEU A 75 -0.47 16.14 82.10
N SER A 76 -0.42 14.91 81.55
CA SER A 76 -1.63 14.06 81.38
C SER A 76 -2.17 13.64 82.76
N LYS A 77 -3.34 13.09 82.82
CA LYS A 77 -3.94 12.54 84.03
C LYS A 77 -3.09 11.49 84.74
N MET A 78 -2.18 10.88 84.03
CA MET A 78 -1.19 9.89 84.54
C MET A 78 0.16 10.49 84.81
N GLY A 79 0.35 11.84 84.85
CA GLY A 79 1.56 12.54 85.20
C GLY A 79 2.66 12.57 84.13
N MET A 80 2.35 12.23 82.85
CA MET A 80 3.32 12.28 81.78
C MET A 80 3.23 13.63 81.07
N LYS A 81 4.36 14.08 80.52
CA LYS A 81 4.45 15.31 79.76
C LYS A 81 3.77 15.17 78.40
N LEU A 82 2.88 16.11 78.07
CA LEU A 82 2.14 16.15 76.79
C LEU A 82 3.06 16.58 75.67
N LEU A 83 2.81 16.01 74.47
CA LEU A 83 3.57 16.31 73.24
C LEU A 83 2.71 17.21 72.33
N PRO A 84 3.28 18.25 71.70
CA PRO A 84 2.59 19.13 70.79
C PRO A 84 2.42 18.46 69.43
N LYS A 85 1.23 18.60 68.79
CA LYS A 85 0.98 18.29 67.41
C LYS A 85 0.89 19.59 66.61
N TYR A 86 1.71 19.72 65.55
CA TYR A 86 1.80 20.93 64.74
C TYR A 86 0.90 20.86 63.52
N ALA A 87 0.38 21.98 63.06
CA ALA A 87 -0.34 22.07 61.79
C ALA A 87 0.61 21.71 60.64
N GLY A 88 0.25 20.68 59.83
CA GLY A 88 1.05 20.21 58.70
C GLY A 88 1.85 18.93 58.93
N GLU A 89 1.87 18.38 60.16
CA GLU A 89 2.28 16.99 60.32
C GLU A 89 1.14 16.07 59.83
N VAL A 90 1.13 15.83 58.54
CA VAL A 90 0.41 14.70 58.00
C VAL A 90 1.08 13.45 58.60
N GLU A 91 0.34 12.68 59.38
CA GLU A 91 0.78 11.31 59.59
C GLU A 91 1.04 10.72 58.21
N GLU A 92 2.32 10.53 57.85
CA GLU A 92 2.63 9.46 56.94
C GLU A 92 2.07 8.20 57.61
N SER A 93 0.80 7.95 57.36
CA SER A 93 0.31 6.60 57.43
C SER A 93 1.21 5.89 56.44
N SER A 94 2.29 5.34 56.93
CA SER A 94 3.01 4.27 56.27
C SER A 94 1.93 3.24 55.97
N ALA A 95 1.32 3.41 54.81
CA ALA A 95 0.51 2.34 54.18
C ALA A 95 1.44 1.16 54.31
N ALA A 96 1.06 0.22 55.13
CA ALA A 96 1.85 -0.86 55.69
C ALA A 96 2.83 -1.41 54.64
N ALA A 97 4.02 -0.83 54.57
CA ALA A 97 5.11 -1.41 53.82
C ALA A 97 5.42 -2.69 54.60
N ILE A 98 4.87 -3.79 54.15
CA ILE A 98 5.16 -5.12 54.68
C ILE A 98 6.63 -5.34 54.40
N LYS A 99 7.47 -5.14 55.43
CA LYS A 99 8.87 -5.51 55.37
C LYS A 99 8.96 -7.03 55.42
N ILE A 100 9.14 -7.62 54.25
CA ILE A 100 9.38 -9.06 54.12
C ILE A 100 10.88 -9.29 54.35
N ASP A 101 11.21 -10.20 55.26
CA ASP A 101 12.60 -10.58 55.53
C ASP A 101 13.25 -11.10 54.24
N PRO A 102 14.52 -10.65 53.94
CA PRO A 102 15.25 -11.10 52.77
C PRO A 102 15.35 -12.63 52.60
N ALA A 103 15.45 -13.35 53.73
CA ALA A 103 15.44 -14.80 53.70
C ALA A 103 14.10 -15.38 53.22
N THR A 104 13.00 -14.72 53.54
CA THR A 104 11.65 -15.10 53.06
C THR A 104 11.50 -14.81 51.59
N ILE A 105 12.00 -13.67 51.08
CA ILE A 105 12.00 -13.32 49.63
C ILE A 105 12.78 -14.38 48.85
N GLN A 106 13.94 -14.79 49.34
CA GLN A 106 14.79 -15.79 48.69
C GLN A 106 14.15 -17.19 48.70
N ASN A 107 13.41 -17.57 49.74
CA ASN A 107 12.71 -18.85 49.84
C ASN A 107 11.44 -18.92 48.99
N ILE A 108 10.78 -17.79 48.74
CA ILE A 108 9.58 -17.71 47.92
C ILE A 108 9.95 -17.68 46.40
N GLY A 109 11.22 -17.48 46.07
CA GLY A 109 11.69 -17.44 44.67
C GLY A 109 11.21 -16.20 43.92
N VAL A 110 10.96 -15.08 44.61
CA VAL A 110 10.57 -13.82 43.95
C VAL A 110 11.76 -13.28 43.16
N ILE A 111 11.62 -13.27 41.84
CA ILE A 111 12.57 -12.66 40.90
C ILE A 111 12.05 -11.27 40.57
N THR A 112 12.90 -10.25 40.78
CA THR A 112 12.60 -8.88 40.38
C THR A 112 13.53 -8.50 39.23
N GLU A 113 12.98 -7.89 38.20
CA GLU A 113 13.75 -7.37 37.06
C GLU A 113 13.45 -5.89 36.87
N SER A 114 14.45 -5.15 36.47
CA SER A 114 14.29 -3.72 36.17
C SER A 114 13.58 -3.56 34.85
N ILE A 115 12.48 -2.81 34.79
CA ILE A 115 11.76 -2.50 33.55
C ILE A 115 12.52 -1.43 32.81
N GLU A 116 13.01 -1.74 31.64
CA GLU A 116 13.63 -0.81 30.73
C GLU A 116 12.62 -0.38 29.63
N ARG A 117 12.71 0.89 29.21
CA ARG A 117 11.91 1.39 28.11
C ARG A 117 12.60 1.02 26.81
N GLY A 118 11.92 0.24 25.95
CA GLY A 118 12.43 -0.18 24.66
C GLY A 118 11.33 -0.20 23.60
N ASP A 119 11.74 -0.38 22.34
CA ASP A 119 10.82 -0.57 21.23
C ASP A 119 10.24 -1.98 21.25
N LEU A 120 8.93 -2.08 21.09
CA LEU A 120 8.23 -3.36 20.96
C LEU A 120 8.04 -3.69 19.48
N GLU A 121 8.76 -4.70 18.98
CA GLU A 121 8.52 -5.20 17.62
C GLU A 121 7.21 -5.99 17.55
N VAL A 122 6.30 -5.52 16.71
CA VAL A 122 5.07 -6.24 16.37
C VAL A 122 5.31 -7.05 15.11
N ARG A 123 5.33 -8.38 15.21
CA ARG A 123 5.45 -9.29 14.08
C ARG A 123 4.08 -9.80 13.68
N ILE A 124 3.65 -9.45 12.47
CA ILE A 124 2.40 -9.92 11.89
C ILE A 124 2.73 -11.09 10.98
N ARG A 125 2.19 -12.28 11.30
CA ARG A 125 2.29 -13.47 10.46
C ARG A 125 0.93 -13.74 9.84
N THR A 126 0.92 -13.93 8.54
CA THR A 126 -0.29 -14.26 7.78
C THR A 126 0.06 -15.21 6.65
N VAL A 127 -0.95 -15.82 6.07
CA VAL A 127 -0.82 -16.66 4.88
C VAL A 127 -1.25 -15.86 3.66
N GLY A 128 -0.67 -16.19 2.52
CA GLY A 128 -1.00 -15.55 1.26
C GLY A 128 -0.83 -16.50 0.09
N THR A 129 -1.30 -16.08 -1.06
CA THR A 129 -1.15 -16.77 -2.35
C THR A 129 -0.35 -15.91 -3.30
N LEU A 130 0.58 -16.53 -4.02
CA LEU A 130 1.23 -15.87 -5.13
C LEU A 130 0.29 -15.79 -6.32
N ASP A 131 0.29 -14.63 -6.96
CA ASP A 131 -0.50 -14.38 -8.16
C ASP A 131 0.31 -13.59 -9.18
N TYR A 132 -0.21 -13.48 -10.38
CA TYR A 132 0.39 -12.65 -11.41
C TYR A 132 0.42 -11.19 -10.99
N ASP A 133 1.44 -10.46 -11.44
CA ASP A 133 1.43 -9.01 -11.41
C ASP A 133 0.43 -8.50 -12.45
N GLU A 134 -0.75 -8.04 -12.01
CA GLU A 134 -1.82 -7.59 -12.90
C GLU A 134 -1.38 -6.44 -13.84
N GLN A 135 -0.37 -5.66 -13.44
CA GLN A 135 0.19 -4.59 -14.28
C GLN A 135 1.06 -5.13 -15.41
N LYS A 136 1.43 -6.41 -15.35
CA LYS A 136 2.28 -7.11 -16.32
C LYS A 136 1.55 -8.21 -17.07
N ILE A 137 0.23 -8.12 -17.12
CA ILE A 137 -0.62 -8.97 -17.95
C ILE A 137 -0.89 -8.26 -19.26
N PHE A 138 -0.59 -8.93 -20.37
CA PHE A 138 -0.77 -8.43 -21.73
C PHE A 138 -1.79 -9.27 -22.44
N LEU A 139 -2.78 -8.59 -23.05
CA LEU A 139 -3.80 -9.21 -23.87
C LEU A 139 -3.36 -9.16 -25.33
N VAL A 140 -3.37 -10.28 -26.01
CA VAL A 140 -3.11 -10.36 -27.43
C VAL A 140 -4.44 -10.51 -28.15
N ASN A 141 -4.79 -9.48 -28.90
CA ASN A 141 -5.98 -9.43 -29.74
C ASN A 141 -5.63 -8.85 -31.10
N THR A 142 -6.50 -9.05 -32.09
CA THR A 142 -6.39 -8.43 -33.40
C THR A 142 -7.27 -7.20 -33.49
N LYS A 143 -6.86 -6.20 -34.27
CA LYS A 143 -7.66 -5.00 -34.57
C LYS A 143 -8.56 -5.18 -35.79
N TYR A 144 -8.48 -6.32 -36.44
CA TYR A 144 -9.20 -6.68 -37.67
C TYR A 144 -9.69 -8.12 -37.57
N ASP A 145 -10.72 -8.40 -38.38
CA ASP A 145 -11.30 -9.72 -38.47
C ASP A 145 -10.47 -10.62 -39.41
N GLY A 146 -10.43 -11.93 -39.15
CA GLY A 146 -9.73 -12.84 -40.03
C GLY A 146 -9.74 -14.29 -39.57
N TRP A 147 -9.16 -15.17 -40.37
CA TRP A 147 -9.00 -16.59 -40.09
C TRP A 147 -7.57 -16.87 -39.63
N ILE A 148 -7.42 -17.57 -38.52
CA ILE A 148 -6.12 -18.04 -38.03
C ILE A 148 -5.71 -19.24 -38.87
N GLU A 149 -4.69 -19.10 -39.71
CA GLU A 149 -4.25 -20.17 -40.60
C GLU A 149 -3.21 -21.09 -39.99
N LYS A 150 -2.35 -20.54 -39.13
CA LYS A 150 -1.27 -21.28 -38.45
C LYS A 150 -1.07 -20.75 -37.05
N VAL A 151 -0.81 -21.65 -36.13
CA VAL A 151 -0.53 -21.33 -34.71
C VAL A 151 0.88 -21.80 -34.37
N SER A 152 1.71 -20.88 -33.88
CA SER A 152 3.07 -21.19 -33.44
C SER A 152 3.12 -21.55 -31.97
N VAL A 153 2.31 -20.86 -31.13
CA VAL A 153 2.23 -21.09 -29.68
C VAL A 153 0.93 -21.86 -29.39
N ASN A 154 1.08 -23.13 -29.04
CA ASN A 154 -0.04 -24.07 -29.02
C ASN A 154 -0.61 -24.40 -27.65
N TYR A 155 0.13 -24.17 -26.56
CA TYR A 155 -0.29 -24.58 -25.21
C TYR A 155 -0.11 -23.49 -24.17
N VAL A 156 -0.88 -23.58 -23.10
CA VAL A 156 -0.76 -22.74 -21.91
C VAL A 156 0.47 -23.18 -21.14
N GLY A 157 1.27 -22.22 -20.64
CA GLY A 157 2.57 -22.46 -19.99
C GLY A 157 3.76 -22.31 -20.93
N GLU A 158 3.54 -22.07 -22.23
CA GLU A 158 4.60 -21.83 -23.21
C GLU A 158 5.25 -20.47 -22.96
N GLN A 159 6.60 -20.47 -22.93
CA GLN A 159 7.37 -19.23 -22.83
C GLN A 159 7.50 -18.57 -24.18
N VAL A 160 7.28 -17.28 -24.23
CA VAL A 160 7.39 -16.47 -25.45
C VAL A 160 8.30 -15.28 -25.21
N ARG A 161 9.03 -14.87 -26.24
CA ARG A 161 9.85 -13.66 -26.22
C ARG A 161 9.15 -12.55 -26.96
N LYS A 162 9.45 -11.31 -26.57
CA LYS A 162 8.96 -10.14 -27.32
C LYS A 162 9.38 -10.25 -28.79
N GLY A 163 8.40 -10.11 -29.71
CA GLY A 163 8.60 -10.24 -31.14
C GLY A 163 8.52 -11.68 -31.67
N GLU A 164 8.33 -12.68 -30.81
CA GLU A 164 8.19 -14.08 -31.23
C GLU A 164 6.83 -14.32 -31.87
N PRO A 165 6.75 -15.08 -33.00
CA PRO A 165 5.52 -15.40 -33.68
C PRO A 165 4.54 -16.17 -32.78
N LEU A 166 3.29 -15.72 -32.70
CA LEU A 166 2.23 -16.39 -31.97
C LEU A 166 1.31 -17.17 -32.93
N PHE A 167 0.87 -16.51 -33.96
CA PHE A 167 0.00 -17.10 -35.00
C PHE A 167 0.02 -16.28 -36.29
N ASP A 168 -0.37 -16.90 -37.39
CA ASP A 168 -0.58 -16.27 -38.68
C ASP A 168 -2.06 -16.09 -38.92
N ILE A 169 -2.51 -14.89 -39.30
CA ILE A 169 -3.90 -14.57 -39.59
C ILE A 169 -4.08 -14.10 -41.03
N TYR A 170 -5.07 -14.60 -41.68
CA TYR A 170 -5.55 -14.14 -42.98
C TYR A 170 -6.74 -13.22 -42.79
N SER A 171 -6.65 -12.01 -43.34
CA SER A 171 -7.74 -11.02 -43.37
C SER A 171 -7.87 -10.41 -44.76
N PRO A 172 -9.04 -10.48 -45.38
CA PRO A 172 -9.27 -9.80 -46.67
C PRO A 172 -9.08 -8.30 -46.60
N ASP A 173 -9.51 -7.68 -45.46
CA ASP A 173 -9.37 -6.23 -45.25
C ASP A 173 -7.90 -5.83 -45.14
N LEU A 174 -7.09 -6.67 -44.50
CA LEU A 174 -5.65 -6.46 -44.39
C LEU A 174 -4.97 -6.54 -45.77
N VAL A 175 -5.33 -7.53 -46.59
CA VAL A 175 -4.79 -7.67 -47.96
C VAL A 175 -5.13 -6.45 -48.78
N SER A 176 -6.42 -5.98 -48.74
CA SER A 176 -6.86 -4.78 -49.43
C SER A 176 -6.09 -3.53 -48.98
N THR A 177 -5.86 -3.37 -47.69
CA THR A 177 -5.07 -2.22 -47.15
C THR A 177 -3.60 -2.27 -47.57
N GLN A 178 -2.99 -3.45 -47.65
CA GLN A 178 -1.66 -3.62 -48.23
C GLN A 178 -1.62 -3.22 -49.70
N GLU A 179 -2.62 -3.60 -50.49
CA GLU A 179 -2.72 -3.18 -51.89
C GLU A 179 -2.87 -1.68 -52.04
N GLU A 180 -3.69 -1.04 -51.21
CA GLU A 180 -3.82 0.41 -51.16
C GLU A 180 -2.48 1.09 -50.89
N TYR A 181 -1.74 0.58 -49.87
CA TYR A 181 -0.43 1.11 -49.50
C TYR A 181 0.60 0.97 -50.64
N LEU A 182 0.74 -0.21 -51.25
CA LEU A 182 1.64 -0.44 -52.38
C LEU A 182 1.25 0.41 -53.61
N SER A 183 -0.04 0.62 -53.82
CA SER A 183 -0.53 1.50 -54.89
C SER A 183 -0.15 2.96 -54.63
N ALA A 184 -0.32 3.42 -53.38
CA ALA A 184 0.11 4.77 -52.97
C ALA A 184 1.63 4.97 -53.13
N LEU A 185 2.43 3.95 -52.75
CA LEU A 185 3.88 3.95 -52.89
C LEU A 185 4.30 4.08 -54.38
N SER A 186 3.71 3.23 -55.22
CA SER A 186 3.92 3.29 -56.67
C SER A 186 3.50 4.65 -57.30
N TYR A 187 2.37 5.18 -56.85
CA TYR A 187 1.89 6.48 -57.29
C TYR A 187 2.86 7.61 -56.88
N ARG A 188 3.31 7.64 -55.64
CA ARG A 188 4.35 8.61 -55.17
C ARG A 188 5.63 8.52 -56.00
N ASP A 189 6.12 7.30 -56.30
CA ASP A 189 7.34 7.13 -57.06
C ASP A 189 7.20 7.62 -58.50
N LYS A 190 6.03 7.46 -59.10
CA LYS A 190 5.74 8.06 -60.40
C LYS A 190 5.66 9.57 -60.37
N MET A 191 5.15 10.14 -59.27
CA MET A 191 5.03 11.60 -59.11
C MET A 191 6.34 12.29 -58.78
N LYS A 192 7.39 11.59 -58.31
CA LYS A 192 8.75 12.15 -58.15
C LYS A 192 9.32 12.75 -59.43
N ALA A 193 8.92 12.20 -60.56
CA ALA A 193 9.33 12.73 -61.91
C ALA A 193 8.38 13.81 -62.43
N SER A 194 7.32 14.18 -61.71
CA SER A 194 6.34 15.17 -62.11
C SER A 194 6.90 16.58 -62.05
N ARG A 195 6.49 17.44 -63.01
CA ARG A 195 6.80 18.86 -63.01
C ARG A 195 5.94 19.69 -62.02
N PHE A 196 4.95 19.05 -61.42
CA PHE A 196 3.97 19.68 -60.50
C PHE A 196 4.28 19.31 -59.05
N PRO A 197 4.83 20.21 -58.24
CA PRO A 197 5.15 19.92 -56.83
C PRO A 197 3.91 19.50 -55.99
N GLU A 198 2.73 20.09 -56.32
CA GLU A 198 1.48 19.77 -55.61
C GLU A 198 1.02 18.32 -55.85
N ALA A 199 1.36 17.73 -57.01
CA ALA A 199 1.02 16.32 -57.26
C ALA A 199 1.86 15.38 -56.41
N LEU A 200 3.13 15.70 -56.17
CA LEU A 200 4.00 14.95 -55.27
C LEU A 200 3.52 15.08 -53.83
N ALA A 201 3.16 16.30 -53.35
CA ALA A 201 2.65 16.51 -52.02
C ALA A 201 1.39 15.67 -51.71
N ARG A 202 0.41 15.64 -52.68
CA ARG A 202 -0.79 14.81 -52.54
C ARG A 202 -0.47 13.32 -52.51
N ALA A 203 0.54 12.87 -53.25
CA ALA A 203 0.98 11.49 -53.27
C ALA A 203 1.63 11.07 -51.96
N ASP A 204 2.42 12.00 -51.38
CA ASP A 204 3.01 11.81 -50.03
C ASP A 204 1.91 11.74 -48.94
N ASP A 205 0.94 12.65 -48.97
CA ASP A 205 -0.19 12.63 -48.03
C ASP A 205 -0.96 11.31 -48.10
N LEU A 206 -1.21 10.79 -49.32
CA LEU A 206 -1.90 9.50 -49.50
C LEU A 206 -1.07 8.34 -48.94
N LEU A 207 0.25 8.35 -49.14
CA LEU A 207 1.15 7.33 -48.63
C LEU A 207 1.17 7.34 -47.11
N VAL A 208 1.28 8.54 -46.50
CA VAL A 208 1.25 8.71 -45.05
C VAL A 208 -0.06 8.16 -44.49
N ALA A 209 -1.20 8.55 -45.04
CA ALA A 209 -2.51 8.09 -44.57
C ALA A 209 -2.68 6.55 -44.66
N SER A 210 -2.20 5.94 -45.78
CA SER A 210 -2.28 4.49 -45.92
C SER A 210 -1.30 3.76 -44.98
N ARG A 211 -0.13 4.35 -44.65
CA ARG A 211 0.79 3.82 -43.67
C ARG A 211 0.21 3.88 -42.25
N GLU A 212 -0.34 5.02 -41.85
CA GLU A 212 -1.01 5.18 -40.57
C GLU A 212 -2.11 4.18 -40.36
N ARG A 213 -2.89 3.88 -41.42
CA ARG A 213 -3.94 2.86 -41.39
C ARG A 213 -3.39 1.47 -41.10
N LEU A 214 -2.26 1.07 -41.66
CA LEU A 214 -1.56 -0.17 -41.31
C LEU A 214 -1.08 -0.16 -39.84
N GLN A 215 -0.53 0.95 -39.39
CA GLN A 215 -0.08 1.10 -38.00
C GLN A 215 -1.24 1.04 -36.98
N TYR A 216 -2.43 1.60 -37.33
CA TYR A 216 -3.64 1.47 -36.49
C TYR A 216 -4.10 0.02 -36.32
N TRP A 217 -3.68 -0.88 -37.21
CA TRP A 217 -3.93 -2.32 -37.12
C TRP A 217 -2.76 -3.09 -36.48
N ASP A 218 -1.90 -2.40 -35.73
CA ASP A 218 -0.74 -2.94 -35.01
C ASP A 218 0.28 -3.64 -35.94
N ILE A 219 0.33 -3.25 -37.22
CA ILE A 219 1.36 -3.73 -38.15
C ILE A 219 2.66 -3.00 -37.84
N THR A 220 3.70 -3.77 -37.57
CA THR A 220 5.00 -3.19 -37.19
C THR A 220 5.71 -2.49 -38.35
N ASP A 221 6.57 -1.54 -38.05
CA ASP A 221 7.38 -0.88 -39.09
C ASP A 221 8.30 -1.85 -39.85
N GLU A 222 8.70 -2.96 -39.19
CA GLU A 222 9.45 -4.03 -39.81
C GLU A 222 8.62 -4.75 -40.89
N GLN A 223 7.36 -5.06 -40.58
CA GLN A 223 6.44 -5.71 -41.51
C GLN A 223 6.08 -4.78 -42.68
N ILE A 224 5.93 -3.47 -42.41
CA ILE A 224 5.71 -2.47 -43.48
C ILE A 224 6.94 -2.41 -44.40
N ARG A 225 8.15 -2.38 -43.86
CA ARG A 225 9.39 -2.40 -44.67
C ARG A 225 9.49 -3.67 -45.51
N GLU A 226 9.17 -4.82 -44.93
CA GLU A 226 9.16 -6.10 -45.65
C GLU A 226 8.12 -6.09 -46.82
N LEU A 227 6.96 -5.46 -46.59
CA LEU A 227 5.96 -5.25 -47.64
C LEU A 227 6.49 -4.35 -48.76
N GLU A 228 7.18 -3.25 -48.42
CA GLU A 228 7.83 -2.34 -49.40
C GLU A 228 8.89 -3.07 -50.22
N GLU A 229 9.77 -3.85 -49.57
CA GLU A 229 10.83 -4.60 -50.24
C GLU A 229 10.31 -5.70 -51.15
N LYS A 230 9.29 -6.42 -50.72
CA LYS A 230 8.66 -7.48 -51.53
C LYS A 230 7.86 -6.92 -52.71
N GLY A 231 7.32 -5.72 -52.57
CA GLY A 231 6.48 -5.07 -53.57
C GLY A 231 5.17 -5.83 -53.92
N ARG A 232 4.75 -6.75 -53.08
CA ARG A 232 3.55 -7.57 -53.22
C ARG A 232 2.92 -7.85 -51.87
N THR A 233 1.61 -7.96 -51.86
CA THR A 233 0.85 -8.30 -50.64
C THR A 233 1.19 -9.71 -50.14
N THR A 234 1.14 -9.88 -48.84
CA THR A 234 1.23 -11.18 -48.17
C THR A 234 -0.19 -11.58 -47.77
N LYS A 235 -0.54 -12.84 -48.05
CA LYS A 235 -1.87 -13.38 -47.71
C LYS A 235 -2.11 -13.37 -46.22
N THR A 236 -1.12 -13.81 -45.44
CA THR A 236 -1.18 -13.92 -44.01
C THR A 236 -0.24 -12.92 -43.37
N LEU A 237 -0.60 -12.40 -42.21
CA LEU A 237 0.25 -11.61 -41.36
C LEU A 237 0.52 -12.36 -40.08
N THR A 238 1.76 -12.33 -39.64
CA THR A 238 2.18 -12.94 -38.37
C THR A 238 1.94 -11.96 -37.24
N VAL A 239 1.13 -12.37 -36.26
CA VAL A 239 0.96 -11.65 -35.01
C VAL A 239 2.04 -12.11 -34.04
N VAL A 240 2.78 -11.16 -33.49
CA VAL A 240 3.92 -11.41 -32.60
C VAL A 240 3.61 -11.03 -31.15
N SER A 241 4.36 -11.63 -30.21
CA SER A 241 4.21 -11.31 -28.81
C SER A 241 4.67 -9.88 -28.49
N PRO A 242 3.88 -9.08 -27.78
CA PRO A 242 4.26 -7.73 -27.37
C PRO A 242 5.29 -7.74 -26.24
N VAL A 243 5.44 -8.85 -25.53
CA VAL A 243 6.24 -8.96 -24.30
C VAL A 243 6.92 -10.32 -24.20
N THR A 244 8.00 -10.39 -23.43
CA THR A 244 8.59 -11.65 -22.98
C THR A 244 7.87 -12.13 -21.74
N GLY A 245 7.36 -13.37 -21.76
CA GLY A 245 6.58 -13.89 -20.64
C GLY A 245 6.09 -15.32 -20.87
N ILE A 246 5.07 -15.69 -20.14
CA ILE A 246 4.40 -17.00 -20.27
C ILE A 246 2.95 -16.80 -20.70
N VAL A 247 2.51 -17.60 -21.63
CA VAL A 247 1.09 -17.69 -22.00
C VAL A 247 0.35 -18.42 -20.88
N PHE A 248 -0.45 -17.70 -20.10
CA PHE A 248 -1.18 -18.33 -19.01
C PHE A 248 -2.65 -18.60 -19.32
N GLU A 249 -3.17 -17.97 -20.39
CA GLU A 249 -4.52 -18.24 -20.89
C GLU A 249 -4.54 -18.17 -22.42
N LYS A 250 -5.23 -19.09 -23.03
CA LYS A 250 -5.50 -19.16 -24.47
C LYS A 250 -7.00 -19.33 -24.65
N MET A 251 -7.60 -18.56 -25.59
CA MET A 251 -9.04 -18.49 -25.79
C MET A 251 -9.70 -19.85 -26.06
N ASP A 252 -9.07 -20.69 -26.88
CA ASP A 252 -9.59 -22.01 -27.23
C ASP A 252 -8.43 -23.01 -27.30
N LYS A 253 -8.74 -24.30 -27.15
CA LYS A 253 -7.77 -25.39 -27.29
C LYS A 253 -7.23 -25.49 -28.72
N ALA A 254 -8.06 -25.18 -29.73
CA ALA A 254 -7.68 -25.18 -31.14
C ALA A 254 -7.99 -23.82 -31.76
N LEU A 255 -6.98 -22.96 -31.89
CA LEU A 255 -7.11 -21.66 -32.56
C LEU A 255 -6.96 -21.77 -34.09
N GLU A 256 -6.24 -22.80 -34.59
CA GLU A 256 -6.00 -22.98 -36.01
C GLU A 256 -7.31 -23.27 -36.75
N GLY A 257 -7.57 -22.54 -37.83
CA GLY A 257 -8.83 -22.58 -38.59
C GLY A 257 -9.96 -21.73 -38.00
N MET A 258 -9.77 -21.13 -36.85
CA MET A 258 -10.79 -20.31 -36.17
C MET A 258 -10.90 -18.93 -36.85
N TYR A 259 -12.15 -18.42 -36.94
CA TYR A 259 -12.40 -17.03 -37.29
C TYR A 259 -12.30 -16.14 -36.06
N ALA A 260 -11.30 -15.26 -36.02
CA ALA A 260 -11.11 -14.27 -34.99
C ALA A 260 -11.76 -12.93 -35.37
N LYS A 261 -12.57 -12.38 -34.47
CA LYS A 261 -13.13 -11.03 -34.60
C LYS A 261 -12.22 -10.01 -33.96
N ALA A 262 -12.22 -8.80 -34.48
CA ALA A 262 -11.50 -7.68 -33.89
C ALA A 262 -11.84 -7.50 -32.39
N GLY A 263 -10.82 -7.35 -31.57
CA GLY A 263 -10.96 -7.20 -30.12
C GLY A 263 -11.11 -8.50 -29.33
N MET A 264 -11.16 -9.67 -29.99
CA MET A 264 -11.16 -10.96 -29.26
C MET A 264 -9.79 -11.22 -28.62
N ASN A 265 -9.78 -11.50 -27.32
CA ASN A 265 -8.56 -11.87 -26.60
C ASN A 265 -8.18 -13.32 -26.94
N LEU A 266 -7.17 -13.49 -27.74
CA LEU A 266 -6.70 -14.81 -28.19
C LEU A 266 -5.72 -15.43 -27.20
N TYR A 267 -4.82 -14.62 -26.65
CA TYR A 267 -3.88 -15.01 -25.62
C TYR A 267 -3.82 -13.97 -24.51
N LYS A 268 -3.51 -14.46 -23.30
CA LYS A 268 -3.05 -13.64 -22.19
C LYS A 268 -1.64 -14.07 -21.84
N ILE A 269 -0.72 -13.11 -21.85
CA ILE A 269 0.69 -13.32 -21.58
C ILE A 269 1.04 -12.54 -20.33
N ALA A 270 1.70 -13.19 -19.37
CA ALA A 270 2.18 -12.56 -18.16
C ALA A 270 3.72 -12.52 -18.14
N ASP A 271 4.27 -11.36 -17.83
CA ASP A 271 5.68 -11.22 -17.48
C ASP A 271 5.88 -11.64 -16.01
N LEU A 272 6.63 -12.71 -15.79
CA LEU A 272 6.91 -13.27 -14.47
C LEU A 272 8.11 -12.64 -13.75
N SER A 273 8.66 -11.55 -14.25
CA SER A 273 9.80 -10.87 -13.61
C SER A 273 9.48 -10.34 -12.21
N SER A 274 8.22 -10.12 -11.89
CA SER A 274 7.68 -9.85 -10.57
C SER A 274 6.34 -10.58 -10.40
N LEU A 275 6.03 -10.90 -9.16
CA LEU A 275 4.77 -11.52 -8.76
C LEU A 275 4.16 -10.74 -7.60
N TRP A 276 2.86 -10.89 -7.44
CA TRP A 276 2.13 -10.37 -6.31
C TRP A 276 1.82 -11.47 -5.30
N VAL A 277 1.87 -11.12 -4.03
CA VAL A 277 1.36 -11.97 -2.95
C VAL A 277 0.17 -11.27 -2.35
N HIS A 278 -0.96 -11.92 -2.43
CA HIS A 278 -2.18 -11.48 -1.76
C HIS A 278 -2.24 -12.10 -0.38
N VAL A 279 -2.22 -11.26 0.64
CA VAL A 279 -2.33 -11.66 2.05
C VAL A 279 -3.56 -11.03 2.67
N ASN A 280 -4.19 -11.75 3.59
CA ASN A 280 -5.30 -11.21 4.37
C ASN A 280 -4.79 -10.78 5.73
N VAL A 281 -5.06 -9.52 6.09
CA VAL A 281 -4.65 -8.90 7.35
C VAL A 281 -5.91 -8.48 8.11
N TYR A 282 -5.98 -8.81 9.39
CA TYR A 282 -7.12 -8.43 10.21
C TYR A 282 -7.15 -6.92 10.48
N GLU A 283 -8.35 -6.37 10.63
CA GLU A 283 -8.60 -4.95 10.85
C GLU A 283 -7.73 -4.36 11.99
N TYR A 284 -7.61 -5.06 13.12
CA TYR A 284 -6.82 -4.60 14.27
C TYR A 284 -5.30 -4.55 14.01
N GLN A 285 -4.81 -5.19 12.96
CA GLN A 285 -3.38 -5.22 12.59
C GLN A 285 -3.01 -4.09 11.61
N LEU A 286 -3.99 -3.50 10.93
CA LEU A 286 -3.78 -2.47 9.90
C LEU A 286 -2.96 -1.26 10.35
N PRO A 287 -3.12 -0.74 11.59
CA PRO A 287 -2.34 0.40 12.05
C PRO A 287 -0.82 0.17 12.01
N TRP A 288 -0.39 -1.10 12.03
CA TRP A 288 1.01 -1.50 12.05
C TRP A 288 1.62 -1.73 10.66
N ILE A 289 0.80 -1.74 9.60
CA ILE A 289 1.24 -2.01 8.23
C ILE A 289 1.16 -0.73 7.41
N LYS A 290 2.23 -0.42 6.68
CA LYS A 290 2.31 0.77 5.83
C LYS A 290 2.71 0.40 4.40
N LYS A 291 2.22 1.18 3.43
CA LYS A 291 2.68 1.08 2.04
C LYS A 291 4.19 1.28 1.97
N GLY A 292 4.88 0.44 1.19
CA GLY A 292 6.33 0.44 1.04
C GLY A 292 7.10 -0.33 2.14
N GLN A 293 6.40 -0.84 3.17
CA GLN A 293 7.01 -1.66 4.21
C GLN A 293 7.52 -2.97 3.63
N GLU A 294 8.68 -3.40 4.11
CA GLU A 294 9.28 -4.68 3.73
C GLU A 294 8.51 -5.84 4.36
N ALA A 295 8.29 -6.87 3.56
CA ALA A 295 7.64 -8.11 3.96
C ALA A 295 8.55 -9.29 3.62
N ARG A 296 8.66 -10.22 4.55
CA ARG A 296 9.38 -11.49 4.36
C ARG A 296 8.38 -12.58 4.00
N VAL A 297 8.64 -13.27 2.91
CA VAL A 297 7.77 -14.32 2.40
C VAL A 297 8.55 -15.64 2.38
N GLU A 298 8.02 -16.61 3.09
CA GLU A 298 8.52 -17.99 3.10
C GLU A 298 7.57 -18.84 2.28
N ILE A 299 8.10 -19.58 1.32
CA ILE A 299 7.32 -20.40 0.40
C ILE A 299 7.59 -21.87 0.71
N SER A 300 6.53 -22.64 0.87
CA SER A 300 6.63 -24.07 1.24
C SER A 300 7.44 -24.89 0.23
N TYR A 301 7.46 -24.46 -1.05
CA TYR A 301 8.21 -25.13 -2.10
C TYR A 301 9.74 -24.91 -1.99
N TYR A 302 10.18 -23.85 -1.30
CA TYR A 302 11.58 -23.52 -1.06
C TYR A 302 11.85 -23.40 0.44
N PRO A 303 11.89 -24.53 1.18
CA PRO A 303 12.03 -24.49 2.63
C PRO A 303 13.38 -23.89 3.04
N GLY A 304 13.32 -22.91 3.96
CA GLY A 304 14.50 -22.21 4.46
C GLY A 304 14.96 -21.01 3.61
N GLU A 305 14.34 -20.76 2.46
CA GLU A 305 14.58 -19.54 1.70
C GLU A 305 13.56 -18.46 2.06
N VAL A 306 14.03 -17.23 2.20
CA VAL A 306 13.19 -16.06 2.49
C VAL A 306 13.26 -15.11 1.31
N PHE A 307 12.11 -14.87 0.71
CA PHE A 307 11.95 -13.89 -0.35
C PHE A 307 11.51 -12.56 0.27
N THR A 308 12.11 -11.47 -0.19
CA THR A 308 11.78 -10.13 0.30
C THR A 308 10.89 -9.42 -0.70
N GLY A 309 9.75 -8.94 -0.22
CA GLY A 309 8.81 -8.13 -0.98
C GLY A 309 8.53 -6.80 -0.32
N LYS A 310 7.71 -5.98 -0.97
CA LYS A 310 7.24 -4.70 -0.43
C LYS A 310 5.73 -4.60 -0.52
N VAL A 311 5.10 -4.05 0.51
CA VAL A 311 3.67 -3.73 0.50
C VAL A 311 3.42 -2.66 -0.56
N LEU A 312 2.65 -3.00 -1.60
CA LEU A 312 2.31 -2.10 -2.71
C LEU A 312 1.09 -1.26 -2.39
N PHE A 313 -0.01 -1.92 -2.04
CA PHE A 313 -1.28 -1.26 -1.73
C PHE A 313 -2.18 -2.16 -0.89
N PHE A 314 -3.25 -1.55 -0.37
CA PHE A 314 -4.33 -2.20 0.35
C PHE A 314 -5.58 -2.16 -0.54
N TYR A 315 -6.30 -3.28 -0.61
CA TYR A 315 -7.60 -3.26 -1.27
C TYR A 315 -8.58 -2.41 -0.44
N PRO A 316 -9.43 -1.58 -1.07
CA PRO A 316 -10.26 -0.60 -0.35
C PRO A 316 -11.52 -1.20 0.28
N TYR A 317 -11.63 -2.52 0.35
CA TYR A 317 -12.79 -3.21 0.90
C TYR A 317 -12.37 -4.22 1.96
N LEU A 318 -13.19 -4.29 3.00
CA LEU A 318 -13.08 -5.26 4.08
C LEU A 318 -13.95 -6.49 3.74
N ASP A 319 -13.43 -7.67 3.94
CA ASP A 319 -14.23 -8.89 3.92
C ASP A 319 -15.06 -8.92 5.21
N GLU A 320 -16.39 -8.84 5.07
CA GLU A 320 -17.32 -8.75 6.21
C GLU A 320 -17.33 -10.03 7.06
N THR A 321 -17.05 -11.17 6.44
CA THR A 321 -17.09 -12.48 7.11
C THR A 321 -15.86 -12.68 7.98
N THR A 322 -14.69 -12.40 7.45
CA THR A 322 -13.41 -12.63 8.13
C THR A 322 -12.88 -11.38 8.85
N ARG A 323 -13.48 -10.21 8.62
CA ARG A 323 -13.00 -8.89 9.06
C ARG A 323 -11.53 -8.66 8.75
N SER A 324 -11.15 -9.03 7.52
CA SER A 324 -9.80 -8.85 7.02
C SER A 324 -9.77 -7.98 5.77
N ILE A 325 -8.66 -7.30 5.57
CA ILE A 325 -8.37 -6.54 4.36
C ILE A 325 -7.31 -7.29 3.58
N ARG A 326 -7.52 -7.38 2.27
CA ARG A 326 -6.52 -7.94 1.37
C ARG A 326 -5.42 -6.90 1.14
N VAL A 327 -4.17 -7.33 1.32
CA VAL A 327 -2.97 -6.52 1.11
C VAL A 327 -2.16 -7.15 -0.01
N CYS A 328 -1.68 -6.34 -0.93
CA CYS A 328 -0.84 -6.76 -2.04
C CYS A 328 0.64 -6.47 -1.71
N ILE A 329 1.47 -7.49 -1.83
CA ILE A 329 2.91 -7.43 -1.65
C ILE A 329 3.57 -7.80 -2.97
N GLY A 330 4.41 -6.93 -3.52
CA GLY A 330 5.18 -7.21 -4.73
C GLY A 330 6.50 -7.89 -4.40
N ILE A 331 6.80 -8.98 -5.10
CA ILE A 331 8.05 -9.73 -4.97
C ILE A 331 8.76 -9.75 -6.30
N PRO A 332 10.04 -9.38 -6.38
CA PRO A 332 10.86 -9.55 -7.58
C PRO A 332 11.15 -11.05 -7.81
N ASN A 333 11.11 -11.47 -9.07
CA ASN A 333 11.35 -12.85 -9.48
C ASN A 333 12.33 -12.88 -10.69
N PRO A 334 13.59 -12.41 -10.52
CA PRO A 334 14.53 -12.30 -11.63
C PRO A 334 14.90 -13.65 -12.22
N ASP A 335 14.91 -14.70 -11.41
CA ASP A 335 15.32 -16.06 -11.82
C ASP A 335 14.14 -16.89 -12.36
N GLY A 336 12.91 -16.36 -12.35
CA GLY A 336 11.70 -17.07 -12.78
C GLY A 336 11.36 -18.31 -11.95
N ARG A 337 11.89 -18.41 -10.72
CA ARG A 337 11.71 -19.57 -9.82
C ARG A 337 10.32 -19.57 -9.18
N LEU A 338 9.78 -18.41 -8.89
CA LEU A 338 8.46 -18.26 -8.31
C LEU A 338 7.40 -18.39 -9.41
N ARG A 339 6.34 -19.08 -9.09
CA ARG A 339 5.19 -19.27 -9.99
C ARG A 339 3.91 -18.87 -9.28
N PRO A 340 2.92 -18.38 -10.02
CA PRO A 340 1.58 -18.15 -9.47
C PRO A 340 1.02 -19.44 -8.84
N GLU A 341 0.11 -19.26 -7.89
CA GLU A 341 -0.55 -20.35 -7.12
C GLU A 341 0.36 -21.14 -6.15
N MET A 342 1.63 -20.72 -5.98
CA MET A 342 2.50 -21.24 -4.91
C MET A 342 2.10 -20.72 -3.53
#